data_d33b0e7f031291a8dc28749daf226c90
#
_entry.id   d33b0e7f031291a8dc28749daf226c90
#
_cell.length_a   1.000
_cell.length_b   1.000
_cell.length_c   1.000
_cell.angle_alpha   90.00
_cell.angle_beta   90.00
_cell.angle_gamma   90.00
#
_symmetry.space_group_name_H-M   'P 1'
#
loop_
_entity.id
_entity.type
_entity.pdbx_description
1 polymer ?
#
loop_
_entity_poly.entity_id
_entity_poly.type
_entity_poly.pdbx_seq_one_letter_code
_entity_poly.pdbx_strand_id
1 'polypeptide(L)'
;MAKESKRGASVGATIASRLRRVAASVEAGEDITKRFTCRTVRLGLTPREYGAKDVKQTRRKLGASQTIFAQFLGVSPSAVQDWEQGLKPPHGAACRLMDEIRRDPQYWIHRLQELSTPIEAAR
;
A
#
# COMPACT_ATOMS: atom_id res chain seq x y z
N MET A 1 -37.73 27.78 13.01
CA MET A 1 -36.33 27.75 13.34
C MET A 1 -35.52 27.29 12.20
N ALA A 2 -34.80 28.19 11.65
CA ALA A 2 -34.18 28.06 10.34
C ALA A 2 -32.86 27.28 10.32
N LYS A 3 -32.54 26.53 11.37
CA LYS A 3 -31.25 25.80 11.42
C LYS A 3 -31.17 24.60 10.49
N GLU A 4 -32.30 24.06 10.10
CA GLU A 4 -32.34 22.91 9.19
C GLU A 4 -32.05 23.28 7.73
N SER A 5 -32.35 24.54 7.35
CA SER A 5 -32.02 25.00 6.00
C SER A 5 -30.54 25.17 5.75
N LYS A 6 -29.70 25.07 6.77
CA LYS A 6 -28.24 25.11 6.67
C LYS A 6 -27.56 23.72 6.57
N ARG A 7 -28.35 22.68 6.65
CA ARG A 7 -27.82 21.36 6.22
C ARG A 7 -27.63 21.45 4.72
N GLY A 8 -26.43 21.82 4.32
CA GLY A 8 -26.10 21.93 2.93
C GLY A 8 -26.43 20.66 2.16
N ALA A 9 -26.32 20.72 0.87
CA ALA A 9 -26.43 19.58 0.00
C ALA A 9 -25.62 18.43 0.57
N SER A 10 -26.08 17.19 0.37
CA SER A 10 -25.33 15.99 0.76
C SER A 10 -23.92 16.04 0.18
N VAL A 11 -22.99 15.33 0.79
CA VAL A 11 -21.60 15.23 0.29
C VAL A 11 -21.58 14.83 -1.17
N GLY A 12 -22.43 13.87 -1.55
CA GLY A 12 -22.56 13.45 -2.95
C GLY A 12 -23.00 14.57 -3.88
N ALA A 13 -24.02 15.34 -3.48
CA ALA A 13 -24.50 16.47 -4.26
C ALA A 13 -23.45 17.58 -4.40
N THR A 14 -22.70 17.83 -3.35
CA THR A 14 -21.58 18.79 -3.36
C THR A 14 -20.48 18.36 -4.32
N ILE A 15 -20.09 17.09 -4.28
CA ILE A 15 -19.10 16.52 -5.19
C ILE A 15 -19.58 16.61 -6.63
N ALA A 16 -20.83 16.19 -6.89
CA ALA A 16 -21.42 16.26 -8.22
C ALA A 16 -21.47 17.70 -8.76
N SER A 17 -21.83 18.67 -7.93
CA SER A 17 -21.82 20.08 -8.28
C SER A 17 -20.43 20.57 -8.68
N ARG A 18 -19.41 20.21 -7.91
CA ARG A 18 -18.02 20.58 -8.19
C ARG A 18 -17.52 19.97 -9.48
N LEU A 19 -17.83 18.70 -9.72
CA LEU A 19 -17.46 18.01 -10.96
C LEU A 19 -18.13 18.63 -12.18
N ARG A 20 -19.41 19.01 -12.08
CA ARG A 20 -20.11 19.71 -13.17
C ARG A 20 -19.47 21.05 -13.50
N ARG A 21 -19.03 21.79 -12.49
CA ARG A 21 -18.32 23.06 -12.67
C ARG A 21 -16.99 22.88 -13.41
N VAL A 22 -16.22 21.84 -13.05
CA VAL A 22 -14.97 21.51 -13.75
C VAL A 22 -15.26 21.12 -15.19
N ALA A 23 -16.25 20.26 -15.41
CA ALA A 23 -16.64 19.82 -16.76
C ALA A 23 -17.07 21.01 -17.64
N ALA A 24 -17.87 21.90 -17.10
CA ALA A 24 -18.32 23.10 -17.82
C ALA A 24 -17.14 24.01 -18.21
N SER A 25 -16.17 24.18 -17.32
CA SER A 25 -14.96 24.95 -17.60
C SER A 25 -14.11 24.33 -18.70
N VAL A 26 -13.95 23.01 -18.70
CA VAL A 26 -13.22 22.27 -19.72
C VAL A 26 -13.92 22.39 -21.08
N GLU A 27 -15.25 22.23 -21.13
CA GLU A 27 -16.03 22.36 -22.35
C GLU A 27 -15.97 23.77 -22.94
N ALA A 28 -15.90 24.78 -22.08
CA ALA A 28 -15.73 26.17 -22.48
C ALA A 28 -14.31 26.51 -22.97
N GLY A 29 -13.39 25.58 -22.90
CA GLY A 29 -11.97 25.81 -23.28
C GLY A 29 -11.22 26.70 -22.30
N GLU A 30 -11.71 26.86 -21.08
CA GLU A 30 -11.05 27.64 -20.06
C GLU A 30 -9.80 26.94 -19.54
N ASP A 31 -8.78 27.74 -19.21
CA ASP A 31 -7.61 27.22 -18.51
C ASP A 31 -7.99 26.90 -17.06
N ILE A 32 -8.20 25.63 -16.79
CA ILE A 32 -8.64 25.15 -15.47
C ILE A 32 -7.60 25.45 -14.37
N THR A 33 -6.34 25.65 -14.72
CA THR A 33 -5.28 25.96 -13.73
C THR A 33 -5.48 27.32 -13.09
N LYS A 34 -6.16 28.24 -13.77
CA LYS A 34 -6.46 29.57 -13.23
C LYS A 34 -7.63 29.57 -12.25
N ARG A 35 -8.53 28.62 -12.40
CA ARG A 35 -9.78 28.57 -11.63
C ARG A 35 -9.76 27.52 -10.52
N PHE A 36 -8.97 26.47 -10.70
CA PHE A 36 -8.84 25.38 -9.76
C PHE A 36 -7.38 25.19 -9.37
N THR A 37 -7.14 24.81 -8.12
CA THR A 37 -5.80 24.47 -7.68
C THR A 37 -5.40 23.13 -8.30
N CYS A 38 -4.51 23.19 -9.28
CA CYS A 38 -3.93 22.00 -9.90
C CYS A 38 -2.54 21.76 -9.30
N ARG A 39 -2.30 20.54 -8.85
CA ARG A 39 -0.99 20.12 -8.36
C ARG A 39 -0.43 19.07 -9.30
N THR A 40 0.76 19.34 -9.82
CA THR A 40 1.54 18.30 -10.49
C THR A 40 2.31 17.54 -9.43
N VAL A 41 2.05 16.25 -9.34
CA VAL A 41 2.70 15.38 -8.36
C VAL A 41 3.64 14.45 -9.10
N ARG A 42 4.90 14.42 -8.67
CA ARG A 42 5.84 13.40 -9.15
C ARG A 42 5.65 12.16 -8.28
N LEU A 43 5.26 11.06 -8.90
CA LEU A 43 5.05 9.80 -8.20
C LEU A 43 6.32 8.96 -8.24
N GLY A 44 6.90 8.70 -7.08
CA GLY A 44 7.99 7.73 -6.92
C GLY A 44 7.42 6.35 -6.65
N LEU A 45 6.94 5.67 -7.69
CA LEU A 45 6.23 4.40 -7.54
C LEU A 45 7.13 3.17 -7.65
N THR A 46 8.40 3.34 -7.99
CA THR A 46 9.33 2.22 -8.11
C THR A 46 9.70 1.72 -6.71
N PRO A 47 9.49 0.42 -6.41
CA PRO A 47 9.94 -0.12 -5.14
C PRO A 47 11.46 -0.13 -5.04
N ARG A 48 11.96 -0.12 -3.80
CA ARG A 48 13.39 -0.22 -3.54
C ARG A 48 13.91 -1.57 -4.04
N GLU A 49 15.15 -1.59 -4.51
CA GLU A 49 15.85 -2.84 -4.82
C GLU A 49 16.32 -3.51 -3.51
N TYR A 50 16.19 -4.82 -3.45
CA TYR A 50 16.55 -5.62 -2.29
C TYR A 50 17.69 -6.58 -2.62
N GLY A 51 18.82 -6.42 -1.94
CA GLY A 51 19.89 -7.40 -1.93
C GLY A 51 19.66 -8.48 -0.88
N ALA A 52 20.54 -9.47 -0.84
CA ALA A 52 20.45 -10.60 0.09
C ALA A 52 20.31 -10.17 1.55
N LYS A 53 21.11 -9.20 1.97
CA LYS A 53 21.06 -8.66 3.35
C LYS A 53 19.75 -7.96 3.66
N ASP A 54 19.22 -7.23 2.69
CA ASP A 54 17.97 -6.47 2.86
C ASP A 54 16.79 -7.42 3.06
N VAL A 55 16.72 -8.49 2.29
CA VAL A 55 15.68 -9.52 2.43
C VAL A 55 15.76 -10.16 3.81
N LYS A 56 16.95 -10.56 4.22
CA LYS A 56 17.18 -11.17 5.53
C LYS A 56 16.80 -10.25 6.70
N GLN A 57 17.18 -8.97 6.60
CA GLN A 57 16.82 -7.97 7.61
C GLN A 57 15.31 -7.77 7.71
N THR A 58 14.62 -7.70 6.56
CA THR A 58 13.16 -7.54 6.52
C THR A 58 12.49 -8.74 7.18
N ARG A 59 12.92 -9.94 6.85
CA ARG A 59 12.42 -11.16 7.48
C ARG A 59 12.63 -11.15 9.00
N ARG A 60 13.81 -10.78 9.44
CA ARG A 60 14.16 -10.71 10.89
C ARG A 60 13.31 -9.69 11.64
N LYS A 61 12.95 -8.58 11.00
CA LYS A 61 12.05 -7.59 11.60
C LYS A 61 10.68 -8.17 11.91
N LEU A 62 10.22 -9.13 11.12
CA LEU A 62 8.98 -9.86 11.41
C LEU A 62 9.13 -11.00 12.40
N GLY A 63 10.36 -11.39 12.73
CA GLY A 63 10.61 -12.55 13.56
C GLY A 63 10.22 -13.87 12.88
N ALA A 64 10.20 -13.91 11.56
CA ALA A 64 9.73 -15.06 10.78
C ALA A 64 10.89 -15.93 10.32
N SER A 65 10.64 -17.24 10.24
CA SER A 65 11.53 -18.16 9.52
C SER A 65 11.44 -17.94 8.01
N GLN A 66 12.37 -18.48 7.25
CA GLN A 66 12.31 -18.42 5.79
C GLN A 66 11.03 -19.02 5.24
N THR A 67 10.56 -20.14 5.80
CA THR A 67 9.33 -20.80 5.37
C THR A 67 8.10 -19.94 5.66
N ILE A 68 8.00 -19.38 6.85
CA ILE A 68 6.88 -18.51 7.24
C ILE A 68 6.90 -17.23 6.40
N PHE A 69 8.05 -16.65 6.20
CA PHE A 69 8.19 -15.45 5.36
C PHE A 69 7.77 -15.72 3.92
N ALA A 70 8.18 -16.84 3.36
CA ALA A 70 7.78 -17.25 2.02
C ALA A 70 6.26 -17.42 1.90
N GLN A 71 5.64 -18.11 2.85
CA GLN A 71 4.20 -18.29 2.89
C GLN A 71 3.47 -16.95 3.00
N PHE A 72 3.96 -16.07 3.83
CA PHE A 72 3.39 -14.74 4.01
C PHE A 72 3.46 -13.91 2.72
N LEU A 73 4.58 -13.98 2.00
CA LEU A 73 4.75 -13.29 0.72
C LEU A 73 4.04 -13.98 -0.45
N GLY A 74 3.60 -15.21 -0.28
CA GLY A 74 2.98 -15.99 -1.35
C GLY A 74 3.99 -16.54 -2.36
N VAL A 75 5.20 -16.82 -1.92
CA VAL A 75 6.28 -17.40 -2.75
C VAL A 75 6.76 -18.72 -2.16
N SER A 76 7.58 -19.48 -2.92
CA SER A 76 8.17 -20.71 -2.42
C SER A 76 9.29 -20.41 -1.41
N PRO A 77 9.54 -21.32 -0.44
CA PRO A 77 10.70 -21.19 0.44
C PRO A 77 12.03 -21.15 -0.33
N SER A 78 12.13 -21.88 -1.43
CA SER A 78 13.31 -21.85 -2.31
C SER A 78 13.57 -20.45 -2.86
N ALA A 79 12.53 -19.71 -3.22
CA ALA A 79 12.66 -18.33 -3.70
C ALA A 79 13.30 -17.45 -2.64
N VAL A 80 12.81 -17.52 -1.39
CA VAL A 80 13.40 -16.75 -0.27
C VAL A 80 14.85 -17.14 -0.02
N GLN A 81 15.15 -18.43 -0.07
CA GLN A 81 16.52 -18.91 0.08
C GLN A 81 17.44 -18.35 -1.01
N ASP A 82 16.99 -18.38 -2.26
CA ASP A 82 17.74 -17.82 -3.39
C ASP A 82 17.99 -16.31 -3.21
N TRP A 83 17.01 -15.59 -2.75
CA TRP A 83 17.15 -14.15 -2.48
C TRP A 83 18.17 -13.88 -1.37
N GLU A 84 18.12 -14.63 -0.29
CA GLU A 84 19.03 -14.45 0.86
C GLU A 84 20.45 -14.95 0.58
N GLN A 85 20.62 -15.83 -0.39
CA GLN A 85 21.92 -16.27 -0.87
C GLN A 85 22.49 -15.40 -2.01
N GLY A 86 21.69 -14.46 -2.50
CA GLY A 86 22.09 -13.59 -3.60
C GLY A 86 22.10 -14.26 -4.97
N LEU A 87 21.44 -15.42 -5.11
CA LEU A 87 21.37 -16.16 -6.36
C LEU A 87 20.37 -15.54 -7.34
N LYS A 88 19.28 -15.01 -6.84
CA LYS A 88 18.24 -14.33 -7.60
C LYS A 88 17.73 -13.13 -6.84
N PRO A 89 17.44 -12.00 -7.52
CA PRO A 89 16.79 -10.88 -6.87
C PRO A 89 15.30 -11.15 -6.65
N PRO A 90 14.67 -10.58 -5.61
CA PRO A 90 13.23 -10.63 -5.47
C PRO A 90 12.55 -9.87 -6.60
N HIS A 91 11.37 -10.34 -7.03
CA HIS A 91 10.58 -9.65 -8.05
C HIS A 91 9.93 -8.37 -7.47
N GLY A 92 9.44 -7.50 -8.37
CA GLY A 92 8.95 -6.18 -7.99
C GLY A 92 7.84 -6.17 -6.94
N ALA A 93 6.88 -7.10 -7.03
CA ALA A 93 5.79 -7.19 -6.07
C ALA A 93 6.30 -7.56 -4.66
N ALA A 94 7.27 -8.46 -4.57
CA ALA A 94 7.92 -8.81 -3.31
C ALA A 94 8.69 -7.63 -2.73
N CYS A 95 9.39 -6.87 -3.56
CA CYS A 95 10.09 -5.65 -3.14
C CYS A 95 9.10 -4.61 -2.60
N ARG A 96 7.96 -4.42 -3.26
CA ARG A 96 6.91 -3.52 -2.77
C ARG A 96 6.40 -3.93 -1.41
N LEU A 97 6.10 -5.21 -1.22
CA LEU A 97 5.62 -5.70 0.07
C LEU A 97 6.68 -5.56 1.16
N MET A 98 7.94 -5.81 0.84
CA MET A 98 9.04 -5.59 1.79
C MET A 98 9.22 -4.12 2.15
N ASP A 99 9.01 -3.19 1.22
CA ASP A 99 8.98 -1.75 1.51
C ASP A 99 7.89 -1.42 2.55
N GLU A 100 6.71 -1.97 2.38
CA GLU A 100 5.60 -1.74 3.30
C GLU A 100 5.88 -2.36 4.67
N ILE A 101 6.46 -3.54 4.72
CA ILE A 101 6.88 -4.19 5.97
C ILE A 101 7.91 -3.31 6.72
N ARG A 102 8.89 -2.79 6.01
CA ARG A 102 9.93 -1.94 6.61
C ARG A 102 9.40 -0.60 7.08
N ARG A 103 8.35 -0.11 6.44
CA ARG A 103 7.70 1.15 6.82
C ARG A 103 7.06 1.09 8.21
N ASP A 104 6.38 -0.01 8.51
CA ASP A 104 5.72 -0.22 9.80
C ASP A 104 5.79 -1.70 10.20
N PRO A 105 6.94 -2.14 10.74
CA PRO A 105 7.11 -3.54 11.10
C PRO A 105 6.10 -4.03 12.13
N GLN A 106 5.67 -3.18 13.06
CA GLN A 106 4.73 -3.58 14.11
C GLN A 106 3.37 -3.94 13.56
N TYR A 107 2.89 -3.18 12.58
CA TYR A 107 1.64 -3.50 11.89
C TYR A 107 1.70 -4.91 11.25
N TRP A 108 2.80 -5.21 10.58
CA TRP A 108 2.95 -6.47 9.87
C TRP A 108 3.21 -7.65 10.79
N ILE A 109 3.91 -7.44 11.91
CA ILE A 109 4.03 -8.46 12.97
C ILE A 109 2.64 -8.80 13.52
N HIS A 110 1.84 -7.80 13.80
CA HIS A 110 0.47 -7.99 14.28
C HIS A 110 -0.40 -8.71 13.25
N ARG A 111 -0.27 -8.31 11.98
CA ARG A 111 -0.99 -8.96 10.89
C ARG A 111 -0.60 -10.44 10.74
N LEU A 112 0.68 -10.74 10.87
CA LEU A 112 1.16 -12.13 10.83
C LEU A 112 0.59 -12.95 11.97
N GLN A 113 0.51 -12.37 13.16
CA GLN A 113 -0.12 -13.01 14.33
C GLN A 113 -1.61 -13.28 14.11
N GLU A 114 -2.32 -12.34 13.51
CA GLU A 114 -3.74 -12.52 13.15
C GLU A 114 -3.95 -13.66 12.18
N LEU A 115 -3.03 -13.87 11.26
CA LEU A 115 -3.07 -14.94 10.28
C LEU A 115 -2.64 -16.30 10.85
N SER A 116 -2.05 -16.28 12.05
CA SER A 116 -1.63 -17.50 12.73
C SER A 116 -2.80 -18.07 13.51
N THR A 117 -3.27 -19.22 13.09
CA THR A 117 -4.32 -19.96 13.84
C THR A 117 -3.62 -20.91 14.82
N PRO A 118 -3.92 -20.82 16.13
CA PRO A 118 -3.37 -21.78 17.06
C PRO A 118 -3.81 -23.20 16.66
N ILE A 119 -2.85 -24.10 16.56
CA ILE A 119 -3.15 -25.52 16.42
C ILE A 119 -3.57 -26.01 17.78
N GLU A 120 -4.84 -26.34 17.95
CA GLU A 120 -5.27 -27.03 19.17
C GLU A 120 -4.51 -28.35 19.27
N ALA A 121 -3.88 -28.55 20.43
CA ALA A 121 -3.18 -29.80 20.67
C ALA A 121 -4.16 -30.95 20.44
N ALA A 122 -3.83 -31.85 19.52
CA ALA A 122 -4.61 -33.07 19.30
C ALA A 122 -4.66 -33.84 20.61
N ARG A 123 -5.85 -34.05 21.10
CA ARG A 123 -6.05 -34.85 22.30
C ARG A 123 -6.18 -36.33 21.95
#